data_bf25d64725642bd4f692285b452c7138
#
_entry.id   bf25d64725642bd4f692285b452c7138
#
_cell.length_a   1.000
_cell.length_b   1.000
_cell.length_c   1.000
_cell.angle_alpha   90.00
_cell.angle_beta   90.00
_cell.angle_gamma   90.00
#
_symmetry.space_group_name_H-M   'P 1'
#
loop_
_entity.id
_entity.type
_entity.pdbx_description
1 polymer ?
#
loop_
_entity_poly.entity_id
_entity_poly.type
_entity_poly.pdbx_seq_one_letter_code
_entity_poly.pdbx_strand_id
1 'polypeptide(L)'
;GEPVTVLQYWGHGSPGTVWLAGNPIPTAEWLSLKPLLIPESLVWLRICSAFQGRVGQVFAKQMADGLGCTIGAHTYIIGLFQGGLHTMKPNSMPSWDAAEGTEVKWRPDFQPWLPHSILCLQWWIPKGW
;
A
#
# COMPACT_ATOMS: atom_id res chain seq x y z
N GLY A 1 5.96 -22.41 -12.98
CA GLY A 1 4.58 -21.93 -12.98
C GLY A 1 4.42 -20.56 -13.58
N GLU A 2 3.18 -20.14 -13.72
CA GLU A 2 2.91 -18.81 -14.22
C GLU A 2 3.22 -17.75 -13.15
N PRO A 3 3.66 -16.54 -13.56
CA PRO A 3 3.93 -15.48 -12.61
C PRO A 3 2.64 -14.94 -11.99
N VAL A 4 2.76 -14.41 -10.76
CA VAL A 4 1.68 -13.69 -10.09
C VAL A 4 1.56 -12.30 -10.70
N THR A 5 0.38 -11.95 -11.24
CA THR A 5 0.14 -10.63 -11.82
C THR A 5 -0.51 -9.65 -10.84
N VAL A 6 -1.32 -10.15 -9.92
CA VAL A 6 -1.92 -9.35 -8.85
C VAL A 6 -1.87 -10.13 -7.54
N LEU A 7 -1.33 -9.49 -6.51
CA LEU A 7 -1.35 -10.02 -5.15
C LEU A 7 -1.99 -8.96 -4.26
N GLN A 8 -3.07 -9.32 -3.56
CA GLN A 8 -3.66 -8.48 -2.53
C GLN A 8 -3.42 -9.11 -1.16
N TYR A 9 -2.90 -8.32 -0.23
CA TYR A 9 -2.75 -8.71 1.16
C TYR A 9 -3.69 -7.87 2.02
N TRP A 10 -4.54 -8.53 2.81
CA TRP A 10 -5.49 -7.91 3.73
C TRP A 10 -5.04 -8.21 5.15
N GLY A 11 -4.84 -7.17 5.95
CA GLY A 11 -4.39 -7.35 7.32
C GLY A 11 -4.22 -6.03 8.05
N HIS A 12 -3.30 -6.01 9.00
CA HIS A 12 -3.00 -4.83 9.80
C HIS A 12 -1.73 -4.16 9.33
N GLY A 13 -1.68 -2.85 9.46
CA GLY A 13 -0.53 -2.04 9.09
C GLY A 13 -0.41 -0.79 9.94
N SER A 14 0.75 -0.19 9.86
CA SER A 14 1.08 1.13 10.41
C SER A 14 2.08 1.78 9.46
N PRO A 15 2.44 3.06 9.65
CA PRO A 15 3.34 3.72 8.71
C PRO A 15 4.63 2.92 8.46
N GLY A 16 4.83 2.54 7.19
CA GLY A 16 6.00 1.76 6.76
C GLY A 16 6.06 0.32 7.27
N THR A 17 4.97 -0.22 7.82
CA THR A 17 5.00 -1.55 8.46
C THR A 17 3.77 -2.36 8.09
N VAL A 18 3.99 -3.64 7.78
CA VAL A 18 2.93 -4.65 7.63
C VAL A 18 2.98 -5.57 8.84
N TRP A 19 1.82 -5.87 9.42
CA TRP A 19 1.72 -6.72 10.60
C TRP A 19 1.06 -8.06 10.25
N LEU A 20 1.60 -9.16 10.76
CA LEU A 20 1.02 -10.49 10.64
C LEU A 20 1.04 -11.17 12.01
N ALA A 21 -0.14 -11.57 12.48
CA ALA A 21 -0.28 -12.24 13.78
C ALA A 21 0.40 -11.48 14.94
N GLY A 22 0.30 -10.15 14.93
CA GLY A 22 0.89 -9.29 15.96
C GLY A 22 2.37 -9.01 15.81
N ASN A 23 3.01 -9.48 14.74
CA ASN A 23 4.43 -9.25 14.49
C ASN A 23 4.63 -8.44 13.20
N PRO A 24 5.60 -7.49 13.17
CA PRO A 24 5.92 -6.79 11.95
C PRO A 24 6.64 -7.72 10.97
N ILE A 25 6.31 -7.59 9.69
CA ILE A 25 6.99 -8.33 8.62
C ILE A 25 8.08 -7.42 8.06
N PRO A 26 9.37 -7.79 8.19
CA PRO A 26 10.44 -6.99 7.59
C PRO A 26 10.30 -6.89 6.08
N THR A 27 10.70 -5.75 5.51
CA THR A 27 10.71 -5.56 4.06
C THR A 27 11.47 -6.68 3.34
N ALA A 28 12.58 -7.13 3.92
CA ALA A 28 13.38 -8.22 3.35
C ALA A 28 12.59 -9.51 3.14
N GLU A 29 11.62 -9.82 4.01
CA GLU A 29 10.77 -11.00 3.84
C GLU A 29 9.84 -10.84 2.63
N TRP A 30 9.30 -9.64 2.42
CA TRP A 30 8.48 -9.36 1.24
C TRP A 30 9.28 -9.52 -0.05
N LEU A 31 10.57 -9.17 -0.05
CA LEU A 31 11.42 -9.27 -1.22
C LEU A 31 11.64 -10.72 -1.68
N SER A 32 11.37 -11.70 -0.81
CA SER A 32 11.40 -13.10 -1.19
C SER A 32 10.36 -13.49 -2.24
N LEU A 33 9.34 -12.63 -2.43
CA LEU A 33 8.31 -12.85 -3.46
C LEU A 33 8.79 -12.49 -4.87
N LYS A 34 9.93 -11.80 -5.00
CA LYS A 34 10.41 -11.31 -6.29
C LYS A 34 10.42 -12.35 -7.42
N PRO A 35 10.88 -13.61 -7.18
CA PRO A 35 10.88 -14.62 -8.24
C PRO A 35 9.50 -14.96 -8.80
N LEU A 36 8.42 -14.65 -8.07
CA LEU A 36 7.04 -14.91 -8.48
C LEU A 36 6.42 -13.75 -9.27
N LEU A 37 7.09 -12.61 -9.33
CA LEU A 37 6.54 -11.36 -9.87
C LEU A 37 7.23 -10.99 -11.17
N ILE A 38 6.51 -10.22 -11.99
CA ILE A 38 7.01 -9.62 -13.22
C ILE A 38 6.85 -8.09 -13.11
N PRO A 39 7.50 -7.28 -13.99
CA PRO A 39 7.37 -5.82 -13.92
C PRO A 39 5.92 -5.33 -13.98
N GLU A 40 5.02 -6.04 -14.64
CA GLU A 40 3.60 -5.72 -14.77
C GLU A 40 2.78 -6.13 -13.54
N SER A 41 3.37 -6.81 -12.57
CA SER A 41 2.66 -7.24 -11.36
C SER A 41 2.26 -6.05 -10.50
N LEU A 42 1.18 -6.24 -9.74
CA LEU A 42 0.71 -5.33 -8.70
C LEU A 42 0.69 -6.08 -7.37
N VAL A 43 1.36 -5.54 -6.37
CA VAL A 43 1.24 -5.98 -4.98
C VAL A 43 0.48 -4.90 -4.24
N TRP A 44 -0.74 -5.20 -3.82
CA TRP A 44 -1.63 -4.24 -3.17
C TRP A 44 -1.79 -4.62 -1.69
N LEU A 45 -1.27 -3.77 -0.83
CA LEU A 45 -1.34 -3.96 0.61
C LEU A 45 -2.58 -3.22 1.13
N ARG A 46 -3.65 -3.96 1.37
CA ARG A 46 -4.91 -3.43 1.90
C ARG A 46 -4.87 -3.48 3.43
N ILE A 47 -4.06 -2.59 3.96
CA ILE A 47 -3.76 -2.47 5.39
C ILE A 47 -3.79 -1.00 5.78
N CYS A 48 -3.89 -0.73 7.08
CA CYS A 48 -3.94 0.64 7.56
C CYS A 48 -2.61 1.36 7.39
N SER A 49 -2.66 2.56 6.81
CA SER A 49 -1.63 3.59 6.91
C SER A 49 -0.21 3.23 6.46
N ALA A 50 0.00 2.12 5.74
CA ALA A 50 1.36 1.69 5.38
C ALA A 50 2.14 2.73 4.57
N PHE A 51 1.45 3.52 3.73
CA PHE A 51 2.07 4.57 2.91
C PHE A 51 2.05 5.94 3.59
N GLN A 52 1.58 6.02 4.84
CA GLN A 52 1.48 7.28 5.56
C GLN A 52 2.86 7.82 5.96
N GLY A 53 3.02 9.13 5.81
CA GLY A 53 4.19 9.84 6.26
C GLY A 53 5.44 9.57 5.42
N ARG A 54 6.54 10.18 5.84
CA ARG A 54 7.82 9.94 5.16
C ARG A 54 8.28 8.50 5.30
N VAL A 55 8.01 7.89 6.45
CA VAL A 55 8.31 6.46 6.69
C VAL A 55 7.55 5.58 5.68
N GLY A 56 6.29 5.91 5.42
CA GLY A 56 5.49 5.21 4.42
C GLY A 56 6.00 5.39 3.00
N GLN A 57 6.48 6.59 2.67
CA GLN A 57 7.05 6.87 1.36
C GLN A 57 8.37 6.10 1.13
N VAL A 58 9.22 6.02 2.15
CA VAL A 58 10.46 5.23 2.10
C VAL A 58 10.13 3.74 1.93
N PHE A 59 9.16 3.25 2.68
CA PHE A 59 8.68 1.86 2.57
C PHE A 59 8.19 1.57 1.15
N ALA A 60 7.37 2.46 0.57
CA ALA A 60 6.85 2.29 -0.79
C ALA A 60 7.99 2.16 -1.81
N LYS A 61 9.00 2.99 -1.69
CA LYS A 61 10.14 2.97 -2.60
C LYS A 61 10.96 1.70 -2.44
N GLN A 62 11.23 1.28 -1.22
CA GLN A 62 11.97 0.05 -0.95
C GLN A 62 11.25 -1.18 -1.50
N MET A 63 9.93 -1.23 -1.35
CA MET A 63 9.13 -2.34 -1.85
C MET A 63 9.10 -2.35 -3.38
N ALA A 64 8.83 -1.22 -4.02
CA ALA A 64 8.73 -1.15 -5.47
C ALA A 64 10.07 -1.43 -6.14
N ASP A 65 11.14 -0.80 -5.67
CA ASP A 65 12.47 -1.01 -6.22
C ASP A 65 12.96 -2.45 -5.98
N GLY A 66 12.70 -2.98 -4.79
CA GLY A 66 13.14 -4.33 -4.42
C GLY A 66 12.38 -5.43 -5.15
N LEU A 67 11.07 -5.29 -5.31
CA LEU A 67 10.23 -6.27 -6.00
C LEU A 67 10.21 -6.08 -7.52
N GLY A 68 10.59 -4.89 -8.01
CA GLY A 68 10.60 -4.60 -9.43
C GLY A 68 9.22 -4.51 -10.07
N CYS A 69 8.20 -4.16 -9.30
CA CYS A 69 6.82 -4.03 -9.78
C CYS A 69 6.08 -2.91 -9.05
N THR A 70 4.81 -2.69 -9.41
CA THR A 70 3.97 -1.68 -8.77
C THR A 70 3.47 -2.16 -7.42
N ILE A 71 3.59 -1.28 -6.41
CA ILE A 71 3.06 -1.52 -5.07
C ILE A 71 1.92 -0.53 -4.84
N GLY A 72 0.78 -1.02 -4.35
CA GLY A 72 -0.34 -0.18 -3.92
C GLY A 72 -0.54 -0.28 -2.42
N ALA A 73 -0.84 0.83 -1.76
CA ALA A 73 -1.22 0.85 -0.35
C ALA A 73 -1.89 2.17 0.01
N HIS A 74 -2.18 2.36 1.28
CA HIS A 74 -3.04 3.43 1.78
C HIS A 74 -2.33 4.31 2.80
N THR A 75 -2.69 5.60 2.81
CA THR A 75 -2.16 6.57 3.79
C THR A 75 -3.06 6.74 4.99
N TYR A 76 -4.28 6.21 4.96
CA TYR A 76 -5.26 6.31 6.05
C TYR A 76 -5.53 4.94 6.67
N ILE A 77 -6.15 4.98 7.87
CA ILE A 77 -6.78 3.79 8.45
C ILE A 77 -7.91 3.38 7.51
N ILE A 78 -7.99 2.12 7.17
CA ILE A 78 -8.98 1.60 6.22
C ILE A 78 -9.98 0.67 6.89
N GLY A 79 -11.19 0.63 6.33
CA GLY A 79 -12.28 -0.23 6.77
C GLY A 79 -13.28 -0.36 5.65
N LEU A 80 -14.53 0.08 5.85
CA LEU A 80 -15.56 0.10 4.80
C LEU A 80 -15.13 0.99 3.64
N PHE A 81 -14.58 2.17 3.95
CA PHE A 81 -13.92 3.02 2.97
C PHE A 81 -12.41 2.93 3.15
N GLN A 82 -11.69 2.88 2.05
CA GLN A 82 -10.25 2.71 2.03
C GLN A 82 -9.63 3.89 1.31
N GLY A 83 -9.28 4.92 2.09
CA GLY A 83 -8.76 6.18 1.58
C GLY A 83 -7.25 6.19 1.37
N GLY A 84 -6.79 7.21 0.65
CA GLY A 84 -5.38 7.43 0.42
C GLY A 84 -4.71 6.33 -0.39
N LEU A 85 -5.43 5.72 -1.33
CA LEU A 85 -4.88 4.68 -2.18
C LEU A 85 -3.91 5.28 -3.19
N HIS A 86 -2.66 4.88 -3.11
CA HIS A 86 -1.62 5.30 -4.04
C HIS A 86 -0.83 4.12 -4.54
N THR A 87 -0.21 4.28 -5.69
CA THR A 87 0.70 3.29 -6.25
C THR A 87 2.11 3.86 -6.36
N MET A 88 3.08 2.98 -6.24
CA MET A 88 4.50 3.30 -6.39
C MET A 88 5.13 2.34 -7.39
N LYS A 89 5.67 2.89 -8.47
CA LYS A 89 6.41 2.11 -9.47
C LYS A 89 7.90 2.07 -9.15
N PRO A 90 8.63 1.04 -9.60
CA PRO A 90 10.08 1.01 -9.46
C PRO A 90 10.74 2.25 -10.06
N ASN A 91 11.80 2.72 -9.44
CA ASN A 91 12.60 3.87 -9.88
C ASN A 91 11.81 5.18 -9.97
N SER A 92 10.70 5.26 -9.24
CA SER A 92 9.86 6.46 -9.18
C SER A 92 9.96 7.13 -7.82
N MET A 93 9.35 8.30 -7.71
CA MET A 93 9.20 9.04 -6.45
C MET A 93 7.75 9.01 -6.02
N PRO A 94 7.46 9.08 -4.70
CA PRO A 94 6.09 9.14 -4.22
C PRO A 94 5.32 10.33 -4.80
N SER A 95 4.08 10.09 -5.21
CA SER A 95 3.21 11.12 -5.79
C SER A 95 2.29 11.78 -4.77
N TRP A 96 2.29 11.31 -3.52
CA TRP A 96 1.45 11.85 -2.45
C TRP A 96 2.28 12.62 -1.43
N ASP A 97 1.61 13.55 -0.75
CA ASP A 97 2.25 14.36 0.29
C ASP A 97 2.51 13.52 1.54
N ALA A 98 3.66 13.71 2.18
CA ALA A 98 4.01 13.02 3.42
C ALA A 98 3.06 13.35 4.58
N ALA A 99 2.32 14.46 4.51
CA ALA A 99 1.33 14.82 5.52
C ALA A 99 -0.01 14.09 5.34
N GLU A 100 -0.26 13.49 4.16
CA GLU A 100 -1.54 12.83 3.89
C GLU A 100 -1.80 11.70 4.88
N GLY A 101 -2.96 11.74 5.53
CA GLY A 101 -3.35 10.76 6.54
C GLY A 101 -2.92 11.09 7.95
N THR A 102 -1.91 11.94 8.13
CA THR A 102 -1.39 12.31 9.46
C THR A 102 -2.26 13.38 10.15
N GLU A 103 -3.02 14.13 9.38
CA GLU A 103 -3.86 15.23 9.87
C GLU A 103 -5.21 14.76 10.43
N VAL A 104 -5.61 13.52 10.19
CA VAL A 104 -6.91 13.00 10.62
C VAL A 104 -6.80 12.42 12.02
N LYS A 105 -7.66 12.92 12.94
CA LYS A 105 -7.60 12.57 14.38
C LYS A 105 -8.74 11.65 14.83
N TRP A 106 -9.65 11.25 13.90
CA TRP A 106 -10.76 10.35 14.20
C TRP A 106 -10.77 9.22 13.21
N ARG A 107 -11.83 8.42 13.18
CA ARG A 107 -11.89 7.20 12.37
C ARG A 107 -12.12 7.51 10.88
N PRO A 108 -11.07 7.66 10.09
CA PRO A 108 -11.19 8.02 8.67
C PRO A 108 -11.73 6.87 7.81
N ASP A 109 -11.69 5.64 8.30
CA ASP A 109 -12.19 4.45 7.61
C ASP A 109 -13.70 4.50 7.31
N PHE A 110 -14.42 5.45 7.88
CA PHE A 110 -15.85 5.68 7.61
C PHE A 110 -16.10 6.91 6.72
N GLN A 111 -15.06 7.56 6.22
CA GLN A 111 -15.18 8.82 5.48
C GLN A 111 -14.93 8.62 3.98
N PRO A 112 -16.01 8.61 3.14
CA PRO A 112 -15.86 8.37 1.71
C PRO A 112 -15.25 9.53 0.93
N TRP A 113 -15.18 10.73 1.53
CA TRP A 113 -14.64 11.94 0.87
C TRP A 113 -13.12 12.11 1.00
N LEU A 114 -12.44 11.18 1.67
CA LEU A 114 -10.99 11.24 1.75
C LEU A 114 -10.36 11.08 0.36
N PRO A 115 -9.18 11.66 0.14
CA PRO A 115 -8.49 11.53 -1.15
C PRO A 115 -8.33 10.06 -1.55
N HIS A 116 -8.54 9.74 -2.82
CA HIS A 116 -8.37 8.38 -3.35
C HIS A 116 -9.06 7.32 -2.49
N SER A 117 -10.32 7.55 -2.16
CA SER A 117 -11.10 6.60 -1.35
C SER A 117 -11.88 5.63 -2.23
N ILE A 118 -11.82 4.35 -1.89
CA ILE A 118 -12.60 3.29 -2.54
C ILE A 118 -13.38 2.51 -1.48
N LEU A 119 -14.36 1.73 -1.93
CA LEU A 119 -15.03 0.78 -1.06
C LEU A 119 -14.18 -0.46 -0.84
N CYS A 120 -14.33 -1.11 0.31
CA CYS A 120 -13.59 -2.33 0.63
C CYS A 120 -13.85 -3.48 -0.36
N LEU A 121 -14.99 -3.44 -1.08
CA LEU A 121 -15.34 -4.45 -2.07
C LEU A 121 -14.68 -4.21 -3.44
N GLN A 122 -14.09 -3.05 -3.67
CA GLN A 122 -13.43 -2.75 -4.92
C GLN A 122 -12.09 -3.50 -5.01
N TRP A 123 -11.89 -4.28 -6.06
CA TRP A 123 -10.72 -5.12 -6.25
C TRP A 123 -9.74 -4.59 -7.30
N TRP A 124 -9.97 -3.39 -7.81
CA TRP A 124 -9.08 -2.74 -8.78
C TRP A 124 -8.70 -1.34 -8.30
N ILE A 125 -7.54 -0.86 -8.77
CA ILE A 125 -7.07 0.50 -8.51
C ILE A 125 -7.42 1.38 -9.71
N PRO A 126 -8.09 2.52 -9.51
CA PRO A 126 -8.37 3.44 -10.60
C PRO A 126 -7.10 3.88 -11.32
N LYS A 127 -7.21 4.05 -12.64
CA LYS A 127 -6.08 4.42 -13.47
C LYS A 127 -5.51 5.77 -13.01
N GLY A 128 -4.19 5.81 -12.85
CA GLY A 128 -3.45 7.02 -12.47
C GLY A 128 -3.31 7.23 -10.97
N TRP A 129 -3.88 6.34 -10.15
CA TRP A 129 -3.71 6.46 -8.69
C TRP A 129 -2.42 5.84 -8.22
#